data_f7e14c92a5e0d9c5b62849e07c74202c
#
_entry.id   f7e14c92a5e0d9c5b62849e07c74202c
#
_cell.length_a   1.000
_cell.length_b   1.000
_cell.length_c   1.000
_cell.angle_alpha   90.00
_cell.angle_beta   90.00
_cell.angle_gamma   90.00
#
_symmetry.space_group_name_H-M   'P 1'
#
loop_
_entity.id
_entity.type
_entity.pdbx_description
1 polymer ?
#
loop_
_entity_poly.entity_id
_entity_poly.type
_entity_poly.pdbx_seq_one_letter_code
_entity_poly.pdbx_strand_id
1 'polypeptide(L)'
;MSMTQQAEPAVTTPPAPGPGKEKDGRTAERPLALRLLARPEVGVFLGAVAVLVFFLIAAPPVRDGSSMANILYQSSTIGIMALPVALLMIGGEFDLSAGVAVITSALTASMISYQLTMNVWVGVIVALIVSLAVGLFNGWMLVKTGLPSFLVTLGTFLILQGVNLAVTKLITGNVATDDISDMDGFDQAKAIFASSFDVGGVNVKITVVWWLVFAALATWVLLRTKYGNWVFSVGGNQQSARAVGVPVTFTKISLFMLVGFGAWFVGMHQLFSFNTVQSGEGVGQELIYIAAAVIGGCLLTGGAGSAIGPVFGAFMFGMVQQGIVYAGWNPDWFKAFLGVMLLGAVLINLYVQRTATRR
;
A
#
# COMPACT_ATOMS: atom_id res chain seq x y z
N MET A 1 -43.43 -78.84 32.28
CA MET A 1 -42.75 -77.97 31.29
C MET A 1 -41.95 -76.95 32.06
N SER A 2 -40.64 -77.26 32.27
CA SER A 2 -39.72 -76.43 33.02
C SER A 2 -38.93 -75.55 32.03
N MET A 3 -39.04 -74.24 32.15
CA MET A 3 -38.24 -73.31 31.36
C MET A 3 -36.94 -73.01 32.14
N THR A 4 -35.85 -73.47 31.57
CA THR A 4 -34.50 -73.19 32.06
C THR A 4 -34.11 -71.76 31.58
N GLN A 5 -33.95 -70.85 32.56
CA GLN A 5 -33.33 -69.56 32.32
C GLN A 5 -31.84 -69.72 32.11
N GLN A 6 -31.33 -69.45 30.96
CA GLN A 6 -29.88 -69.30 30.71
C GLN A 6 -29.39 -67.94 31.25
N ALA A 7 -28.44 -67.96 32.15
CA ALA A 7 -27.77 -66.78 32.68
C ALA A 7 -26.81 -66.22 31.61
N GLU A 8 -26.97 -64.94 31.28
CA GLU A 8 -26.10 -64.19 30.41
C GLU A 8 -24.71 -63.97 31.09
N PRO A 9 -23.60 -64.14 30.39
CA PRO A 9 -22.27 -63.92 30.96
C PRO A 9 -22.02 -62.47 31.26
N ALA A 10 -21.54 -62.15 32.44
CA ALA A 10 -21.14 -60.82 32.90
C ALA A 10 -20.05 -60.20 31.98
N VAL A 11 -20.37 -59.09 31.36
CA VAL A 11 -19.42 -58.30 30.60
C VAL A 11 -18.49 -57.61 31.60
N THR A 12 -17.27 -58.08 31.68
CA THR A 12 -16.20 -57.41 32.46
C THR A 12 -15.72 -56.18 31.68
N THR A 13 -16.12 -54.99 32.13
CA THR A 13 -15.55 -53.73 31.67
C THR A 13 -14.07 -53.64 31.99
N PRO A 14 -13.18 -53.32 31.02
CA PRO A 14 -11.78 -53.11 31.31
C PRO A 14 -11.58 -51.93 32.27
N PRO A 15 -10.56 -51.96 33.15
CA PRO A 15 -10.31 -50.89 34.09
C PRO A 15 -10.01 -49.56 33.31
N ALA A 16 -10.60 -48.47 33.80
CA ALA A 16 -10.36 -47.13 33.26
C ALA A 16 -8.85 -46.83 33.21
N PRO A 17 -8.33 -46.29 32.14
CA PRO A 17 -6.93 -45.87 32.09
C PRO A 17 -6.67 -44.88 33.22
N GLY A 18 -5.65 -45.14 34.01
CA GLY A 18 -5.22 -44.25 35.09
C GLY A 18 -4.92 -42.85 34.56
N PRO A 19 -4.94 -41.81 35.42
CA PRO A 19 -4.70 -40.44 34.97
C PRO A 19 -3.33 -40.36 34.31
N GLY A 20 -3.36 -40.33 32.97
CA GLY A 20 -2.20 -40.05 32.17
C GLY A 20 -1.66 -38.68 32.62
N LYS A 21 -0.37 -38.60 32.90
CA LYS A 21 0.31 -37.34 33.19
C LYS A 21 -0.08 -36.36 32.06
N GLU A 22 -1.04 -35.47 32.36
CA GLU A 22 -1.26 -34.29 31.55
C GLU A 22 0.12 -33.65 31.38
N LYS A 23 0.66 -33.72 30.18
CA LYS A 23 1.82 -32.91 29.81
C LYS A 23 1.37 -31.46 30.00
N ASP A 24 1.87 -30.87 31.09
CA ASP A 24 1.65 -29.47 31.44
C ASP A 24 1.90 -28.65 30.16
N GLY A 25 0.80 -28.21 29.50
CA GLY A 25 0.79 -27.53 28.24
C GLY A 25 1.27 -26.06 28.33
N ARG A 26 2.18 -25.80 29.28
CA ARG A 26 2.95 -24.56 29.31
C ARG A 26 3.79 -24.56 28.06
N THR A 27 3.24 -23.89 27.03
CA THR A 27 3.96 -23.54 25.83
C THR A 27 5.30 -22.97 26.25
N ALA A 28 6.39 -23.69 25.98
CA ALA A 28 7.75 -23.23 26.22
C ALA A 28 7.84 -21.82 25.60
N GLU A 29 8.14 -20.81 26.42
CA GLU A 29 8.27 -19.44 25.99
C GLU A 29 9.34 -19.38 24.90
N ARG A 30 8.92 -19.18 23.67
CA ARG A 30 9.88 -19.05 22.55
C ARG A 30 10.84 -17.92 22.89
N PRO A 31 12.16 -18.09 22.70
CA PRO A 31 13.14 -17.05 22.89
C PRO A 31 12.69 -15.77 22.16
N LEU A 32 12.88 -14.62 22.79
CA LEU A 32 12.49 -13.31 22.25
C LEU A 32 12.97 -13.10 20.78
N ALA A 33 14.17 -13.61 20.46
CA ALA A 33 14.71 -13.58 19.11
C ALA A 33 13.82 -14.32 18.09
N LEU A 34 13.30 -15.52 18.44
CA LEU A 34 12.40 -16.27 17.55
C LEU A 34 11.01 -15.63 17.43
N ARG A 35 10.53 -14.97 18.49
CA ARG A 35 9.28 -14.20 18.43
C ARG A 35 9.42 -12.95 17.54
N LEU A 36 10.56 -12.27 17.57
CA LEU A 36 10.86 -11.12 16.72
C LEU A 36 11.03 -11.56 15.26
N LEU A 37 11.80 -12.62 14.99
CA LEU A 37 11.99 -13.14 13.62
C LEU A 37 10.70 -13.70 13.00
N ALA A 38 9.71 -14.07 13.80
CA ALA A 38 8.41 -14.51 13.31
C ALA A 38 7.48 -13.35 12.90
N ARG A 39 7.87 -12.08 13.12
CA ARG A 39 7.09 -10.91 12.69
C ARG A 39 7.35 -10.65 11.21
N PRO A 40 6.30 -10.49 10.37
CA PRO A 40 6.45 -10.21 8.94
C PRO A 40 7.33 -8.99 8.67
N GLU A 41 7.22 -7.95 9.50
CA GLU A 41 7.97 -6.70 9.35
C GLU A 41 9.49 -6.90 9.44
N VAL A 42 9.95 -7.85 10.29
CA VAL A 42 11.38 -8.15 10.44
C VAL A 42 11.93 -8.80 9.18
N GLY A 43 11.16 -9.71 8.56
CA GLY A 43 11.54 -10.33 7.29
C GLY A 43 11.71 -9.31 6.19
N VAL A 44 10.77 -8.36 6.08
CA VAL A 44 10.81 -7.28 5.09
C VAL A 44 11.97 -6.33 5.36
N PHE A 45 12.22 -5.96 6.62
CA PHE A 45 13.36 -5.14 7.01
C PHE A 45 14.69 -5.80 6.62
N LEU A 46 14.86 -7.07 6.90
CA LEU A 46 16.06 -7.82 6.51
C LEU A 46 16.22 -7.88 4.99
N GLY A 47 15.11 -8.04 4.25
CA GLY A 47 15.10 -7.95 2.79
C GLY A 47 15.56 -6.58 2.29
N ALA A 48 15.05 -5.49 2.91
CA ALA A 48 15.45 -4.12 2.58
C ALA A 48 16.93 -3.88 2.86
N VAL A 49 17.45 -4.38 3.98
CA VAL A 49 18.89 -4.31 4.32
C VAL A 49 19.72 -5.11 3.31
N ALA A 50 19.27 -6.30 2.91
CA ALA A 50 19.97 -7.10 1.92
C ALA A 50 20.06 -6.41 0.56
N VAL A 51 18.97 -5.78 0.09
CA VAL A 51 18.94 -5.00 -1.15
C VAL A 51 19.85 -3.76 -1.03
N LEU A 52 19.84 -3.09 0.12
CA LEU A 52 20.74 -1.97 0.39
C LEU A 52 22.20 -2.38 0.29
N VAL A 53 22.58 -3.44 0.99
CA VAL A 53 23.98 -3.96 0.96
C VAL A 53 24.38 -4.37 -0.45
N PHE A 54 23.47 -5.02 -1.17
CA PHE A 54 23.71 -5.41 -2.57
C PHE A 54 24.06 -4.18 -3.43
N PHE A 55 23.27 -3.11 -3.40
CA PHE A 55 23.53 -1.92 -4.20
C PHE A 55 24.70 -1.08 -3.67
N LEU A 56 24.99 -1.09 -2.38
CA LEU A 56 26.23 -0.47 -1.85
C LEU A 56 27.49 -1.13 -2.41
N ILE A 57 27.41 -2.42 -2.80
CA ILE A 57 28.54 -3.15 -3.41
C ILE A 57 28.50 -3.00 -4.94
N ALA A 58 27.35 -3.23 -5.57
CA ALA A 58 27.18 -3.27 -7.02
C ALA A 58 27.19 -1.89 -7.69
N ALA A 59 26.79 -0.84 -6.96
CA ALA A 59 26.66 0.54 -7.46
C ALA A 59 27.40 1.52 -6.53
N PRO A 60 28.72 1.72 -6.65
CA PRO A 60 29.50 2.61 -5.79
C PRO A 60 28.90 4.02 -5.59
N PRO A 61 28.25 4.65 -6.59
CA PRO A 61 27.61 5.97 -6.40
C PRO A 61 26.51 5.98 -5.32
N VAL A 62 25.90 4.83 -4.99
CA VAL A 62 24.87 4.74 -3.92
C VAL A 62 25.44 5.12 -2.54
N ARG A 63 26.75 5.07 -2.36
CA ARG A 63 27.44 5.46 -1.11
C ARG A 63 27.46 6.96 -0.87
N ASP A 64 27.18 7.74 -1.91
CA ASP A 64 27.11 9.19 -1.81
C ASP A 64 25.78 9.65 -1.19
N GLY A 65 25.85 10.70 -0.34
CA GLY A 65 24.67 11.21 0.35
C GLY A 65 23.58 11.73 -0.58
N SER A 66 23.95 12.36 -1.70
CA SER A 66 23.01 12.85 -2.70
C SER A 66 22.27 11.70 -3.41
N SER A 67 22.97 10.61 -3.71
CA SER A 67 22.38 9.41 -4.30
C SER A 67 21.39 8.73 -3.33
N MET A 68 21.76 8.67 -2.04
CA MET A 68 20.85 8.15 -1.01
C MET A 68 19.62 9.05 -0.83
N ALA A 69 19.77 10.37 -0.90
CA ALA A 69 18.64 11.29 -0.87
C ALA A 69 17.69 11.09 -2.07
N ASN A 70 18.22 10.83 -3.26
CA ASN A 70 17.42 10.51 -4.43
C ASN A 70 16.69 9.16 -4.30
N ILE A 71 17.34 8.15 -3.71
CA ILE A 71 16.69 6.86 -3.39
C ILE A 71 15.55 7.09 -2.40
N LEU A 72 15.77 7.85 -1.33
CA LEU A 72 14.72 8.17 -0.35
C LEU A 72 13.58 8.98 -1.00
N TYR A 73 13.90 9.91 -1.88
CA TYR A 73 12.91 10.66 -2.64
C TYR A 73 12.01 9.73 -3.47
N GLN A 74 12.61 8.86 -4.28
CA GLN A 74 11.87 7.90 -5.10
C GLN A 74 11.05 6.93 -4.24
N SER A 75 11.62 6.48 -3.13
CA SER A 75 10.94 5.63 -2.15
C SER A 75 9.73 6.34 -1.54
N SER A 76 9.87 7.64 -1.25
CA SER A 76 8.81 8.42 -0.60
C SER A 76 7.59 8.61 -1.49
N THR A 77 7.77 8.84 -2.79
CA THR A 77 6.66 8.99 -3.74
C THR A 77 5.86 7.69 -3.87
N ILE A 78 6.55 6.55 -3.95
CA ILE A 78 5.92 5.22 -3.94
C ILE A 78 5.26 4.96 -2.58
N GLY A 79 5.97 5.27 -1.49
CA GLY A 79 5.56 4.94 -0.13
C GLY A 79 4.34 5.71 0.35
N ILE A 80 4.18 6.98 -0.05
CA ILE A 80 2.98 7.76 0.28
C ILE A 80 1.73 7.10 -0.31
N MET A 81 1.81 6.55 -1.53
CA MET A 81 0.69 5.81 -2.13
C MET A 81 0.57 4.38 -1.61
N ALA A 82 1.69 3.69 -1.35
CA ALA A 82 1.66 2.32 -0.86
C ALA A 82 1.01 2.19 0.52
N LEU A 83 1.04 3.23 1.36
CA LEU A 83 0.40 3.24 2.68
C LEU A 83 -1.13 3.10 2.60
N PRO A 84 -1.90 4.00 1.95
CA PRO A 84 -3.35 3.85 1.85
C PRO A 84 -3.74 2.59 1.05
N VAL A 85 -2.97 2.21 0.03
CA VAL A 85 -3.19 0.95 -0.70
C VAL A 85 -3.02 -0.25 0.24
N ALA A 86 -2.02 -0.26 1.11
CA ALA A 86 -1.83 -1.31 2.11
C ALA A 86 -2.99 -1.38 3.12
N LEU A 87 -3.48 -0.23 3.59
CA LEU A 87 -4.66 -0.17 4.46
C LEU A 87 -5.91 -0.76 3.77
N LEU A 88 -6.11 -0.43 2.49
CA LEU A 88 -7.19 -0.97 1.67
C LEU A 88 -7.04 -2.49 1.52
N MET A 89 -5.81 -2.98 1.25
CA MET A 89 -5.51 -4.41 1.16
C MET A 89 -5.75 -5.16 2.47
N ILE A 90 -5.35 -4.58 3.61
CA ILE A 90 -5.67 -5.14 4.94
C ILE A 90 -7.19 -5.23 5.12
N GLY A 91 -7.96 -4.25 4.59
CA GLY A 91 -9.42 -4.28 4.53
C GLY A 91 -10.02 -5.29 3.56
N GLY A 92 -9.19 -6.05 2.81
CA GLY A 92 -9.60 -7.10 1.89
C GLY A 92 -9.96 -6.64 0.49
N GLU A 93 -9.59 -5.42 0.09
CA GLU A 93 -9.94 -4.83 -1.19
C GLU A 93 -8.70 -4.34 -1.96
N PHE A 94 -8.85 -4.14 -3.27
CA PHE A 94 -7.80 -3.64 -4.18
C PHE A 94 -8.28 -2.43 -4.94
N ASP A 95 -7.37 -1.54 -5.31
CA ASP A 95 -7.65 -0.41 -6.17
C ASP A 95 -6.63 -0.32 -7.32
N LEU A 96 -7.06 -0.76 -8.50
CA LEU A 96 -6.27 -0.63 -9.73
C LEU A 96 -6.34 0.77 -10.33
N SER A 97 -7.27 1.62 -9.90
CA SER A 97 -7.35 3.00 -10.39
C SER A 97 -6.36 3.95 -9.69
N ALA A 98 -5.68 3.48 -8.64
CA ALA A 98 -4.81 4.30 -7.79
C ALA A 98 -3.74 5.08 -8.57
N GLY A 99 -3.09 4.45 -9.57
CA GLY A 99 -2.07 5.09 -10.39
C GLY A 99 -2.63 6.20 -11.28
N VAL A 100 -3.70 5.90 -12.02
CA VAL A 100 -4.33 6.90 -12.91
C VAL A 100 -5.05 7.99 -12.12
N ALA A 101 -5.54 7.71 -10.90
CA ALA A 101 -6.14 8.71 -10.01
C ALA A 101 -5.13 9.77 -9.55
N VAL A 102 -3.85 9.42 -9.37
CA VAL A 102 -2.77 10.37 -9.11
C VAL A 102 -2.72 11.42 -10.24
N ILE A 103 -2.70 10.96 -11.48
CA ILE A 103 -2.64 11.84 -12.65
C ILE A 103 -3.93 12.60 -12.86
N THR A 104 -5.10 11.97 -12.65
CA THR A 104 -6.40 12.66 -12.66
C THR A 104 -6.39 13.88 -11.73
N SER A 105 -5.89 13.69 -10.54
CA SER A 105 -5.78 14.75 -9.53
C SER A 105 -4.85 15.89 -9.99
N ALA A 106 -3.66 15.55 -10.48
CA ALA A 106 -2.68 16.52 -10.96
C ALA A 106 -3.17 17.30 -12.18
N LEU A 107 -3.77 16.60 -13.18
CA LEU A 107 -4.39 17.22 -14.35
C LEU A 107 -5.53 18.15 -13.95
N THR A 108 -6.40 17.74 -13.03
CA THR A 108 -7.50 18.56 -12.53
C THR A 108 -6.98 19.86 -11.91
N ALA A 109 -5.97 19.77 -11.03
CA ALA A 109 -5.41 20.95 -10.39
C ALA A 109 -4.76 21.88 -11.40
N SER A 110 -3.94 21.37 -12.33
CA SER A 110 -3.26 22.14 -13.35
C SER A 110 -4.24 22.84 -14.29
N MET A 111 -5.18 22.10 -14.88
CA MET A 111 -6.13 22.66 -15.84
C MET A 111 -7.07 23.70 -15.22
N ILE A 112 -7.56 23.47 -13.99
CA ILE A 112 -8.41 24.45 -13.31
C ILE A 112 -7.63 25.72 -12.99
N SER A 113 -6.40 25.60 -12.51
CA SER A 113 -5.56 26.75 -12.20
C SER A 113 -5.24 27.57 -13.45
N TYR A 114 -4.75 26.94 -14.50
CA TYR A 114 -4.27 27.60 -15.71
C TYR A 114 -5.43 28.13 -16.58
N GLN A 115 -6.37 27.26 -16.96
CA GLN A 115 -7.42 27.62 -17.94
C GLN A 115 -8.46 28.59 -17.38
N LEU A 116 -8.72 28.55 -16.07
CA LEU A 116 -9.63 29.48 -15.40
C LEU A 116 -8.89 30.69 -14.81
N THR A 117 -7.58 30.81 -15.03
CA THR A 117 -6.71 31.88 -14.48
C THR A 117 -6.91 32.07 -12.97
N MET A 118 -7.04 30.95 -12.26
CA MET A 118 -7.31 30.93 -10.84
C MET A 118 -6.03 30.68 -10.03
N ASN A 119 -6.04 31.15 -8.77
CA ASN A 119 -5.01 30.77 -7.81
C ASN A 119 -4.91 29.24 -7.72
N VAL A 120 -3.68 28.70 -7.69
CA VAL A 120 -3.44 27.24 -7.68
C VAL A 120 -4.15 26.49 -6.54
N TRP A 121 -4.42 27.16 -5.44
CA TRP A 121 -5.14 26.56 -4.31
C TRP A 121 -6.57 26.16 -4.65
N VAL A 122 -7.22 26.88 -5.57
CA VAL A 122 -8.54 26.47 -6.08
C VAL A 122 -8.42 25.14 -6.82
N GLY A 123 -7.44 25.02 -7.72
CA GLY A 123 -7.16 23.76 -8.41
C GLY A 123 -6.81 22.62 -7.44
N VAL A 124 -5.99 22.88 -6.43
CA VAL A 124 -5.60 21.93 -5.39
C VAL A 124 -6.82 21.41 -4.62
N ILE A 125 -7.74 22.30 -4.22
CA ILE A 125 -8.96 21.91 -3.48
C ILE A 125 -9.93 21.14 -4.39
N VAL A 126 -10.15 21.57 -5.61
CA VAL A 126 -11.02 20.87 -6.56
C VAL A 126 -10.45 19.49 -6.88
N ALA A 127 -9.14 19.38 -7.08
CA ALA A 127 -8.48 18.09 -7.27
C ALA A 127 -8.64 17.15 -6.07
N LEU A 128 -8.61 17.67 -4.83
CA LEU A 128 -8.91 16.88 -3.63
C LEU A 128 -10.35 16.35 -3.67
N ILE A 129 -11.31 17.20 -3.99
CA ILE A 129 -12.73 16.80 -4.08
C ILE A 129 -12.91 15.72 -5.15
N VAL A 130 -12.33 15.91 -6.34
CA VAL A 130 -12.39 14.93 -7.44
C VAL A 130 -11.75 13.60 -7.03
N SER A 131 -10.59 13.64 -6.41
CA SER A 131 -9.86 12.44 -6.00
C SER A 131 -10.60 11.66 -4.91
N LEU A 132 -11.17 12.36 -3.92
CA LEU A 132 -12.03 11.75 -2.91
C LEU A 132 -13.34 11.21 -3.52
N ALA A 133 -13.90 11.89 -4.52
CA ALA A 133 -15.09 11.41 -5.23
C ALA A 133 -14.82 10.13 -6.03
N VAL A 134 -13.65 9.98 -6.64
CA VAL A 134 -13.22 8.72 -7.29
C VAL A 134 -13.16 7.58 -6.27
N GLY A 135 -12.52 7.80 -5.12
CA GLY A 135 -12.48 6.82 -4.03
C GLY A 135 -13.87 6.48 -3.48
N LEU A 136 -14.71 7.50 -3.26
CA LEU A 136 -16.09 7.34 -2.84
C LEU A 136 -16.89 6.50 -3.85
N PHE A 137 -16.74 6.79 -5.14
CA PHE A 137 -17.41 6.06 -6.22
C PHE A 137 -17.01 4.57 -6.24
N ASN A 138 -15.71 4.28 -6.16
CA ASN A 138 -15.20 2.91 -6.12
C ASN A 138 -15.76 2.15 -4.91
N GLY A 139 -15.67 2.74 -3.72
CA GLY A 139 -16.17 2.12 -2.49
C GLY A 139 -17.69 1.95 -2.48
N TRP A 140 -18.43 2.96 -2.95
CA TRP A 140 -19.89 2.92 -3.05
C TRP A 140 -20.35 1.85 -4.06
N MET A 141 -19.74 1.84 -5.26
CA MET A 141 -20.07 0.87 -6.31
C MET A 141 -19.84 -0.56 -5.81
N LEU A 142 -18.69 -0.83 -5.19
CA LEU A 142 -18.36 -2.13 -4.60
C LEU A 142 -19.40 -2.57 -3.58
N VAL A 143 -19.76 -1.70 -2.63
CA VAL A 143 -20.71 -2.04 -1.55
C VAL A 143 -22.12 -2.20 -2.09
N LYS A 144 -22.54 -1.36 -3.05
CA LYS A 144 -23.88 -1.36 -3.63
C LYS A 144 -24.14 -2.56 -4.53
N THR A 145 -23.14 -2.96 -5.33
CA THR A 145 -23.29 -4.02 -6.34
C THR A 145 -22.82 -5.39 -5.85
N GLY A 146 -21.94 -5.44 -4.84
CA GLY A 146 -21.26 -6.66 -4.41
C GLY A 146 -20.25 -7.22 -5.43
N LEU A 147 -19.88 -6.43 -6.46
CA LEU A 147 -18.84 -6.80 -7.41
C LEU A 147 -17.46 -6.85 -6.72
N PRO A 148 -16.56 -7.73 -7.17
CA PRO A 148 -15.18 -7.71 -6.71
C PRO A 148 -14.51 -6.35 -6.96
N SER A 149 -13.72 -5.85 -6.00
CA SER A 149 -13.02 -4.56 -6.11
C SER A 149 -12.14 -4.46 -7.35
N PHE A 150 -11.51 -5.56 -7.73
CA PHE A 150 -10.73 -5.66 -8.97
C PHE A 150 -11.53 -5.20 -10.20
N LEU A 151 -12.78 -5.67 -10.36
CA LEU A 151 -13.62 -5.32 -11.53
C LEU A 151 -14.07 -3.86 -11.48
N VAL A 152 -14.48 -3.37 -10.31
CA VAL A 152 -14.91 -1.98 -10.13
C VAL A 152 -13.76 -1.03 -10.44
N THR A 153 -12.60 -1.27 -9.85
CA THR A 153 -11.44 -0.36 -9.99
C THR A 153 -10.75 -0.48 -11.34
N LEU A 154 -10.80 -1.66 -11.99
CA LEU A 154 -10.37 -1.82 -13.38
C LEU A 154 -11.25 -0.99 -14.33
N GLY A 155 -12.58 -1.00 -14.11
CA GLY A 155 -13.50 -0.15 -14.87
C GLY A 155 -13.17 1.35 -14.67
N THR A 156 -12.97 1.77 -13.43
CA THR A 156 -12.58 3.15 -13.11
C THR A 156 -11.20 3.51 -13.68
N PHE A 157 -10.24 2.59 -13.64
CA PHE A 157 -8.92 2.75 -14.28
C PHE A 157 -9.06 3.09 -15.77
N LEU A 158 -9.82 2.28 -16.52
CA LEU A 158 -10.01 2.49 -17.96
C LEU A 158 -10.76 3.79 -18.26
N ILE A 159 -11.78 4.12 -17.46
CA ILE A 159 -12.52 5.39 -17.58
C ILE A 159 -11.58 6.57 -17.35
N LEU A 160 -10.85 6.60 -16.24
CA LEU A 160 -9.95 7.69 -15.90
C LEU A 160 -8.80 7.81 -16.90
N GLN A 161 -8.23 6.70 -17.37
CA GLN A 161 -7.18 6.71 -18.39
C GLN A 161 -7.68 7.38 -19.68
N GLY A 162 -8.88 7.00 -20.13
CA GLY A 162 -9.50 7.59 -21.33
C GLY A 162 -9.85 9.05 -21.13
N VAL A 163 -10.48 9.39 -20.00
CA VAL A 163 -10.88 10.78 -19.65
C VAL A 163 -9.67 11.68 -19.50
N ASN A 164 -8.62 11.24 -18.79
CA ASN A 164 -7.38 12.00 -18.62
C ASN A 164 -6.80 12.42 -19.99
N LEU A 165 -6.69 11.47 -20.93
CA LEU A 165 -6.15 11.75 -22.25
C LEU A 165 -7.08 12.64 -23.08
N ALA A 166 -8.38 12.30 -23.12
CA ALA A 166 -9.36 13.01 -23.96
C ALA A 166 -9.56 14.46 -23.50
N VAL A 167 -9.74 14.68 -22.19
CA VAL A 167 -9.97 16.01 -21.61
C VAL A 167 -8.71 16.87 -21.72
N THR A 168 -7.52 16.29 -21.44
CA THR A 168 -6.27 17.04 -21.59
C THR A 168 -6.10 17.50 -23.04
N LYS A 169 -6.27 16.63 -24.04
CA LYS A 169 -6.19 17.01 -25.46
C LYS A 169 -7.24 18.03 -25.88
N LEU A 170 -8.46 17.89 -25.36
CA LEU A 170 -9.55 18.84 -25.70
C LEU A 170 -9.24 20.25 -25.18
N ILE A 171 -8.65 20.36 -23.99
CA ILE A 171 -8.41 21.64 -23.32
C ILE A 171 -7.09 22.27 -23.77
N THR A 172 -5.99 21.49 -23.82
CA THR A 172 -4.64 22.02 -24.07
C THR A 172 -4.16 21.82 -25.51
N GLY A 173 -4.85 21.01 -26.30
CA GLY A 173 -4.39 20.61 -27.64
C GLY A 173 -3.24 19.58 -27.61
N ASN A 174 -2.73 19.22 -26.45
CA ASN A 174 -1.57 18.33 -26.22
C ASN A 174 -1.92 17.19 -25.27
N VAL A 175 -0.97 16.26 -25.08
CA VAL A 175 -1.08 15.17 -24.08
C VAL A 175 -0.65 15.60 -22.68
N ALA A 176 -0.11 16.81 -22.54
CA ALA A 176 0.38 17.40 -21.30
C ALA A 176 -0.34 18.72 -21.00
N THR A 177 -0.33 19.13 -19.74
CA THR A 177 -0.83 20.45 -19.33
C THR A 177 0.19 21.55 -19.59
N ASP A 178 -0.28 22.79 -19.55
CA ASP A 178 0.58 23.96 -19.59
C ASP A 178 1.39 24.09 -18.28
N ASP A 179 2.47 24.88 -18.35
CA ASP A 179 3.30 25.20 -17.17
C ASP A 179 2.51 26.16 -16.25
N ILE A 180 2.44 25.80 -14.97
CA ILE A 180 1.72 26.58 -13.95
C ILE A 180 2.63 27.37 -13.03
N SER A 181 3.93 27.45 -13.31
CA SER A 181 4.94 28.09 -12.42
C SER A 181 4.68 29.58 -12.18
N ASP A 182 4.02 30.26 -13.13
CA ASP A 182 3.69 31.69 -13.05
C ASP A 182 2.33 31.97 -12.38
N MET A 183 1.61 30.92 -11.94
CA MET A 183 0.29 31.09 -11.36
C MET A 183 0.36 31.55 -9.90
N ASP A 184 -0.62 32.35 -9.50
CA ASP A 184 -0.75 32.83 -8.13
C ASP A 184 -0.83 31.68 -7.12
N GLY A 185 -0.03 31.74 -6.05
CA GLY A 185 0.03 30.73 -5.01
C GLY A 185 0.94 29.53 -5.31
N PHE A 186 1.58 29.48 -6.50
CA PHE A 186 2.44 28.39 -6.91
C PHE A 186 3.58 28.13 -5.90
N ASP A 187 4.34 29.15 -5.51
CA ASP A 187 5.47 29.01 -4.58
C ASP A 187 5.02 28.49 -3.20
N GLN A 188 3.85 28.93 -2.72
CA GLN A 188 3.29 28.47 -1.46
C GLN A 188 2.90 26.99 -1.54
N ALA A 189 2.26 26.55 -2.61
CA ALA A 189 1.89 25.16 -2.82
C ALA A 189 3.15 24.28 -3.02
N LYS A 190 4.11 24.76 -3.81
CA LYS A 190 5.41 24.10 -4.00
C LYS A 190 6.17 23.93 -2.68
N ALA A 191 6.11 24.91 -1.79
CA ALA A 191 6.74 24.82 -0.46
C ALA A 191 6.19 23.64 0.36
N ILE A 192 4.91 23.33 0.24
CA ILE A 192 4.26 22.23 0.96
C ILE A 192 4.47 20.88 0.28
N PHE A 193 4.27 20.83 -1.05
CA PHE A 193 4.21 19.56 -1.77
C PHE A 193 5.53 19.15 -2.42
N ALA A 194 6.40 20.09 -2.78
CA ALA A 194 7.56 19.81 -3.63
C ALA A 194 8.85 20.54 -3.24
N SER A 195 8.90 21.16 -2.05
CA SER A 195 10.12 21.81 -1.58
C SER A 195 11.22 20.81 -1.28
N SER A 196 12.40 21.37 -1.08
CA SER A 196 13.58 20.64 -0.62
C SER A 196 14.35 21.49 0.40
N PHE A 197 15.08 20.82 1.27
CA PHE A 197 15.89 21.45 2.31
C PHE A 197 17.27 20.80 2.36
N ASP A 198 18.26 21.57 2.74
CA ASP A 198 19.63 21.07 2.88
C ASP A 198 19.85 20.44 4.25
N VAL A 199 20.46 19.26 4.26
CA VAL A 199 20.92 18.56 5.46
C VAL A 199 22.40 18.23 5.28
N GLY A 200 23.27 19.06 5.81
CA GLY A 200 24.71 18.81 5.75
C GLY A 200 25.29 18.78 4.33
N GLY A 201 24.79 19.62 3.42
CA GLY A 201 25.22 19.68 2.02
C GLY A 201 24.47 18.70 1.10
N VAL A 202 23.46 17.97 1.63
CA VAL A 202 22.62 17.05 0.86
C VAL A 202 21.21 17.61 0.73
N ASN A 203 20.73 17.74 -0.50
CA ASN A 203 19.37 18.22 -0.77
C ASN A 203 18.34 17.10 -0.57
N VAL A 204 17.46 17.23 0.43
CA VAL A 204 16.40 16.27 0.76
C VAL A 204 15.04 16.84 0.37
N LYS A 205 14.21 16.06 -0.33
CA LYS A 205 12.86 16.44 -0.72
C LYS A 205 11.88 16.32 0.45
N ILE A 206 10.98 17.28 0.56
CA ILE A 206 9.95 17.33 1.62
C ILE A 206 9.05 16.07 1.64
N THR A 207 8.90 15.39 0.51
CA THR A 207 8.13 14.15 0.41
C THR A 207 8.63 13.04 1.33
N VAL A 208 9.94 13.01 1.63
CA VAL A 208 10.51 12.06 2.59
C VAL A 208 9.93 12.31 3.99
N VAL A 209 9.79 13.57 4.38
CA VAL A 209 9.17 13.94 5.67
C VAL A 209 7.70 13.55 5.68
N TRP A 210 6.96 13.89 4.62
CA TRP A 210 5.54 13.51 4.50
C TRP A 210 5.32 12.01 4.53
N TRP A 211 6.17 11.26 3.86
CA TRP A 211 6.12 9.80 3.88
C TRP A 211 6.26 9.24 5.30
N LEU A 212 7.23 9.73 6.08
CA LEU A 212 7.42 9.32 7.48
C LEU A 212 6.23 9.73 8.36
N VAL A 213 5.69 10.94 8.16
CA VAL A 213 4.49 11.40 8.87
C VAL A 213 3.29 10.50 8.55
N PHE A 214 3.03 10.21 7.27
CA PHE A 214 1.92 9.33 6.89
C PHE A 214 2.12 7.89 7.36
N ALA A 215 3.36 7.38 7.38
CA ALA A 215 3.69 6.07 7.93
C ALA A 215 3.40 6.02 9.44
N ALA A 216 3.78 7.05 10.18
CA ALA A 216 3.49 7.17 11.62
C ALA A 216 1.98 7.25 11.88
N LEU A 217 1.25 8.08 11.12
CA LEU A 217 -0.20 8.22 11.22
C LEU A 217 -0.92 6.91 10.86
N ALA A 218 -0.56 6.26 9.76
CA ALA A 218 -1.15 4.98 9.36
C ALA A 218 -0.91 3.89 10.40
N THR A 219 0.31 3.83 10.96
CA THR A 219 0.66 2.89 12.04
C THR A 219 -0.16 3.18 13.29
N TRP A 220 -0.27 4.44 13.67
CA TRP A 220 -1.07 4.84 14.83
C TRP A 220 -2.56 4.50 14.63
N VAL A 221 -3.13 4.80 13.47
CA VAL A 221 -4.52 4.46 13.12
C VAL A 221 -4.74 2.96 13.22
N LEU A 222 -3.88 2.14 12.61
CA LEU A 222 -4.04 0.68 12.62
C LEU A 222 -3.92 0.08 14.02
N LEU A 223 -2.94 0.54 14.83
CA LEU A 223 -2.59 -0.12 16.10
C LEU A 223 -3.28 0.48 17.31
N ARG A 224 -3.78 1.72 17.25
CA ARG A 224 -4.24 2.47 18.41
C ARG A 224 -5.68 2.97 18.31
N THR A 225 -6.38 2.74 17.19
CA THR A 225 -7.76 3.22 17.03
C THR A 225 -8.76 2.09 16.82
N LYS A 226 -10.03 2.38 17.09
CA LYS A 226 -11.15 1.49 16.78
C LYS A 226 -11.25 1.23 15.26
N TYR A 227 -10.91 2.25 14.47
CA TYR A 227 -10.94 2.15 13.01
C TYR A 227 -9.95 1.08 12.49
N GLY A 228 -8.74 1.02 13.04
CA GLY A 228 -7.78 -0.03 12.71
C GLY A 228 -8.30 -1.44 13.00
N ASN A 229 -8.97 -1.62 14.15
CA ASN A 229 -9.62 -2.90 14.48
C ASN A 229 -10.73 -3.24 13.47
N TRP A 230 -11.49 -2.24 12.99
CA TRP A 230 -12.51 -2.45 11.96
C TRP A 230 -11.87 -2.89 10.63
N VAL A 231 -10.77 -2.25 10.23
CA VAL A 231 -10.04 -2.62 8.99
C VAL A 231 -9.61 -4.08 9.03
N PHE A 232 -8.97 -4.55 10.11
CA PHE A 232 -8.58 -5.95 10.27
C PHE A 232 -9.78 -6.89 10.30
N SER A 233 -10.85 -6.53 11.01
CA SER A 233 -12.05 -7.36 11.13
C SER A 233 -12.76 -7.52 9.78
N VAL A 234 -12.92 -6.42 9.03
CA VAL A 234 -13.57 -6.41 7.72
C VAL A 234 -12.78 -7.22 6.70
N GLY A 235 -11.45 -7.07 6.70
CA GLY A 235 -10.59 -7.82 5.79
C GLY A 235 -10.45 -9.30 6.15
N GLY A 236 -10.56 -9.66 7.44
CA GLY A 236 -10.51 -11.05 7.89
C GLY A 236 -11.77 -11.83 7.58
N ASN A 237 -12.92 -11.33 8.00
CA ASN A 237 -14.23 -11.90 7.65
C ASN A 237 -15.33 -10.84 7.75
N GLN A 238 -15.81 -10.40 6.61
CA GLN A 238 -16.83 -9.36 6.51
C GLN A 238 -18.16 -9.72 7.18
N GLN A 239 -18.60 -10.99 7.11
CA GLN A 239 -19.87 -11.43 7.70
C GLN A 239 -19.78 -11.42 9.23
N SER A 240 -18.70 -11.99 9.77
CA SER A 240 -18.43 -11.97 11.21
C SER A 240 -18.28 -10.55 11.75
N ALA A 241 -17.59 -9.67 11.01
CA ALA A 241 -17.43 -8.26 11.39
C ALA A 241 -18.80 -7.55 11.50
N ARG A 242 -19.72 -7.79 10.54
CA ARG A 242 -21.09 -7.26 10.63
C ARG A 242 -21.85 -7.78 11.83
N ALA A 243 -21.74 -9.08 12.14
CA ALA A 243 -22.43 -9.70 13.25
C ALA A 243 -22.06 -9.11 14.62
N VAL A 244 -20.82 -8.60 14.77
CA VAL A 244 -20.35 -7.92 15.99
C VAL A 244 -20.46 -6.39 15.92
N GLY A 245 -21.21 -5.84 14.95
CA GLY A 245 -21.55 -4.42 14.87
C GLY A 245 -20.46 -3.53 14.21
N VAL A 246 -19.48 -4.09 13.51
CA VAL A 246 -18.50 -3.28 12.75
C VAL A 246 -19.20 -2.63 11.55
N PRO A 247 -19.02 -1.31 11.32
CA PRO A 247 -19.65 -0.59 10.20
C PRO A 247 -18.90 -0.88 8.88
N VAL A 248 -19.11 -2.07 8.31
CA VAL A 248 -18.39 -2.59 7.13
C VAL A 248 -18.46 -1.64 5.94
N THR A 249 -19.66 -1.11 5.63
CA THR A 249 -19.87 -0.17 4.51
C THR A 249 -19.02 1.08 4.66
N PHE A 250 -19.07 1.71 5.83
CA PHE A 250 -18.27 2.89 6.12
C PHE A 250 -16.77 2.60 6.03
N THR A 251 -16.33 1.48 6.61
CA THR A 251 -14.91 1.08 6.60
C THR A 251 -14.39 0.89 5.18
N LYS A 252 -15.13 0.20 4.32
CA LYS A 252 -14.72 0.00 2.93
C LYS A 252 -14.66 1.31 2.14
N ILE A 253 -15.74 2.10 2.19
CA ILE A 253 -15.79 3.37 1.46
C ILE A 253 -14.67 4.31 1.91
N SER A 254 -14.46 4.45 3.22
CA SER A 254 -13.41 5.33 3.75
C SER A 254 -12.00 4.87 3.39
N LEU A 255 -11.75 3.57 3.24
CA LEU A 255 -10.47 3.04 2.76
C LEU A 255 -10.21 3.42 1.29
N PHE A 256 -11.21 3.33 0.41
CA PHE A 256 -11.08 3.82 -0.97
C PHE A 256 -10.89 5.34 -1.03
N MET A 257 -11.60 6.10 -0.20
CA MET A 257 -11.39 7.55 -0.09
C MET A 257 -9.98 7.89 0.41
N LEU A 258 -9.40 7.07 1.29
CA LEU A 258 -8.03 7.24 1.75
C LEU A 258 -7.01 7.01 0.63
N VAL A 259 -7.28 6.04 -0.28
CA VAL A 259 -6.49 5.88 -1.52
C VAL A 259 -6.62 7.12 -2.40
N GLY A 260 -7.84 7.66 -2.55
CA GLY A 260 -8.09 8.94 -3.23
C GLY A 260 -7.30 10.10 -2.62
N PHE A 261 -7.26 10.22 -1.29
CA PHE A 261 -6.44 11.23 -0.61
C PHE A 261 -4.95 11.07 -0.93
N GLY A 262 -4.43 9.84 -0.87
CA GLY A 262 -3.03 9.55 -1.24
C GLY A 262 -2.74 9.92 -2.70
N ALA A 263 -3.66 9.60 -3.60
CA ALA A 263 -3.56 9.93 -5.02
C ALA A 263 -3.53 11.45 -5.25
N TRP A 264 -4.39 12.19 -4.56
CA TRP A 264 -4.34 13.65 -4.57
C TRP A 264 -2.98 14.18 -4.10
N PHE A 265 -2.48 13.69 -2.95
CA PHE A 265 -1.25 14.21 -2.39
C PHE A 265 -0.03 13.98 -3.31
N VAL A 266 0.10 12.76 -3.85
CA VAL A 266 1.19 12.44 -4.79
C VAL A 266 0.99 13.18 -6.12
N GLY A 267 -0.24 13.37 -6.58
CA GLY A 267 -0.56 14.18 -7.75
C GLY A 267 -0.13 15.64 -7.60
N MET A 268 -0.40 16.25 -6.44
CA MET A 268 0.07 17.61 -6.12
C MET A 268 1.60 17.64 -6.08
N HIS A 269 2.24 16.65 -5.46
CA HIS A 269 3.70 16.56 -5.46
C HIS A 269 4.27 16.53 -6.88
N GLN A 270 3.72 15.69 -7.78
CA GLN A 270 4.17 15.63 -9.19
C GLN A 270 3.97 16.97 -9.90
N LEU A 271 2.78 17.55 -9.80
CA LEU A 271 2.46 18.83 -10.46
C LEU A 271 3.42 19.95 -10.04
N PHE A 272 3.63 20.14 -8.73
CA PHE A 272 4.50 21.22 -8.23
C PHE A 272 6.00 20.91 -8.33
N SER A 273 6.38 19.65 -8.62
CA SER A 273 7.77 19.28 -8.91
C SER A 273 8.17 19.52 -10.36
N PHE A 274 7.25 19.26 -11.30
CA PHE A 274 7.52 19.31 -12.73
C PHE A 274 6.81 20.46 -13.44
N ASN A 275 5.95 21.20 -12.76
CA ASN A 275 5.11 22.32 -13.23
C ASN A 275 4.07 21.92 -14.30
N THR A 276 4.21 20.76 -14.91
CA THR A 276 3.35 20.18 -15.96
C THR A 276 3.07 18.71 -15.64
N VAL A 277 2.01 18.15 -16.24
CA VAL A 277 1.65 16.74 -16.07
C VAL A 277 1.24 16.13 -17.40
N GLN A 278 1.70 14.92 -17.71
CA GLN A 278 1.28 14.16 -18.88
C GLN A 278 0.17 13.17 -18.51
N SER A 279 -0.84 13.08 -19.36
CA SER A 279 -2.06 12.29 -19.10
C SER A 279 -1.84 10.78 -18.98
N GLY A 280 -0.70 10.25 -19.45
CA GLY A 280 -0.36 8.81 -19.42
C GLY A 280 0.57 8.35 -18.32
N GLU A 281 1.14 9.25 -17.51
CA GLU A 281 2.22 8.91 -16.55
C GLU A 281 1.80 7.96 -15.41
N GLY A 282 0.52 7.93 -15.06
CA GLY A 282 0.01 7.11 -13.95
C GLY A 282 -0.15 5.63 -14.25
N VAL A 283 -0.10 5.24 -15.54
CA VAL A 283 -0.39 3.86 -15.97
C VAL A 283 0.73 2.91 -15.55
N GLY A 284 0.35 1.86 -14.82
CA GLY A 284 1.26 0.84 -14.29
C GLY A 284 1.81 1.17 -12.90
N GLN A 285 1.61 2.39 -12.38
CA GLN A 285 2.03 2.77 -11.02
C GLN A 285 1.23 2.04 -9.94
N GLU A 286 -0.04 1.73 -10.19
CA GLU A 286 -0.90 0.96 -9.29
C GLU A 286 -0.28 -0.39 -8.92
N LEU A 287 0.37 -1.06 -9.87
CA LEU A 287 1.04 -2.34 -9.62
C LEU A 287 2.25 -2.18 -8.71
N ILE A 288 2.97 -1.06 -8.82
CA ILE A 288 4.12 -0.74 -7.95
C ILE A 288 3.65 -0.50 -6.52
N TYR A 289 2.55 0.25 -6.33
CA TYR A 289 2.00 0.52 -4.99
C TYR A 289 1.50 -0.76 -4.32
N ILE A 290 0.76 -1.60 -5.06
CA ILE A 290 0.29 -2.91 -4.57
C ILE A 290 1.50 -3.81 -4.25
N ALA A 291 2.49 -3.87 -5.14
CA ALA A 291 3.67 -4.69 -4.93
C ALA A 291 4.48 -4.23 -3.71
N ALA A 292 4.62 -2.92 -3.47
CA ALA A 292 5.26 -2.39 -2.27
C ALA A 292 4.50 -2.80 -0.99
N ALA A 293 3.17 -2.80 -1.02
CA ALA A 293 2.34 -3.26 0.08
C ALA A 293 2.46 -4.78 0.32
N VAL A 294 2.48 -5.60 -0.76
CA VAL A 294 2.64 -7.06 -0.69
C VAL A 294 4.02 -7.45 -0.18
N ILE A 295 5.08 -6.85 -0.73
CA ILE A 295 6.46 -7.04 -0.25
C ILE A 295 6.55 -6.60 1.22
N GLY A 296 5.83 -5.53 1.57
CA GLY A 296 5.64 -5.06 2.95
C GLY A 296 4.91 -6.03 3.88
N GLY A 297 4.46 -7.19 3.37
CA GLY A 297 3.81 -8.24 4.15
C GLY A 297 2.29 -8.09 4.31
N CYS A 298 1.64 -7.21 3.54
CA CYS A 298 0.19 -7.18 3.45
C CYS A 298 -0.31 -8.39 2.66
N LEU A 299 -1.33 -9.08 3.19
CA LEU A 299 -1.90 -10.24 2.53
C LEU A 299 -2.85 -9.81 1.40
N LEU A 300 -2.76 -10.49 0.27
CA LEU A 300 -3.71 -10.34 -0.83
C LEU A 300 -5.14 -10.75 -0.45
N THR A 301 -5.29 -11.60 0.56
CA THR A 301 -6.60 -12.06 1.06
C THR A 301 -7.22 -11.14 2.10
N GLY A 302 -6.51 -10.10 2.53
CA GLY A 302 -6.94 -9.20 3.59
C GLY A 302 -6.76 -9.75 5.01
N GLY A 303 -7.17 -8.98 6.00
CA GLY A 303 -7.21 -9.35 7.41
C GLY A 303 -5.87 -9.35 8.14
N ALA A 304 -4.76 -9.20 7.43
CA ALA A 304 -3.43 -9.14 8.03
C ALA A 304 -2.48 -8.24 7.23
N GLY A 305 -1.58 -7.60 7.93
CA GLY A 305 -0.60 -6.65 7.38
C GLY A 305 -0.18 -5.61 8.42
N SER A 306 0.70 -4.72 8.03
CA SER A 306 1.12 -3.57 8.83
C SER A 306 1.32 -2.33 7.96
N ALA A 307 1.35 -1.13 8.57
CA ALA A 307 1.70 0.09 7.86
C ALA A 307 3.23 0.28 7.74
N ILE A 308 4.00 -0.37 8.60
CA ILE A 308 5.46 -0.27 8.59
C ILE A 308 6.08 -1.09 7.45
N GLY A 309 5.50 -2.27 7.16
CA GLY A 309 5.99 -3.13 6.08
C GLY A 309 6.06 -2.43 4.72
N PRO A 310 4.98 -1.77 4.24
CA PRO A 310 4.98 -1.00 3.00
C PRO A 310 6.02 0.12 2.93
N VAL A 311 6.46 0.66 4.07
CA VAL A 311 7.58 1.63 4.11
C VAL A 311 8.86 0.96 3.62
N PHE A 312 9.19 -0.21 4.14
CA PHE A 312 10.37 -0.96 3.67
C PHE A 312 10.18 -1.49 2.24
N GLY A 313 8.95 -1.91 1.88
CA GLY A 313 8.62 -2.29 0.51
C GLY A 313 8.88 -1.15 -0.49
N ALA A 314 8.38 0.05 -0.20
CA ALA A 314 8.62 1.24 -1.01
C ALA A 314 10.12 1.62 -1.06
N PHE A 315 10.84 1.50 0.07
CA PHE A 315 12.28 1.72 0.11
C PHE A 315 13.03 0.75 -0.80
N MET A 316 12.67 -0.53 -0.80
CA MET A 316 13.26 -1.52 -1.72
C MET A 316 13.01 -1.15 -3.18
N PHE A 317 11.80 -0.68 -3.54
CA PHE A 317 11.50 -0.25 -4.91
C PHE A 317 12.30 0.97 -5.33
N GLY A 318 12.34 2.02 -4.50
CA GLY A 318 13.16 3.21 -4.77
C GLY A 318 14.64 2.87 -4.90
N MET A 319 15.13 1.96 -4.05
CA MET A 319 16.50 1.45 -4.11
C MET A 319 16.79 0.72 -5.42
N VAL A 320 15.92 -0.19 -5.85
CA VAL A 320 16.10 -0.94 -7.10
C VAL A 320 16.02 -0.01 -8.29
N GLN A 321 15.06 0.92 -8.32
CA GLN A 321 14.88 1.85 -9.42
C GLN A 321 16.09 2.77 -9.62
N GLN A 322 16.59 3.36 -8.54
CA GLN A 322 17.77 4.23 -8.59
C GLN A 322 19.07 3.44 -8.67
N GLY A 323 19.15 2.32 -7.95
CA GLY A 323 20.33 1.47 -7.93
C GLY A 323 20.69 0.88 -9.28
N ILE A 324 19.71 0.49 -10.11
CA ILE A 324 19.91 0.06 -11.50
C ILE A 324 20.61 1.17 -12.30
N VAL A 325 20.13 2.41 -12.17
CA VAL A 325 20.68 3.57 -12.87
C VAL A 325 22.13 3.85 -12.39
N TYR A 326 22.33 3.86 -11.07
CA TYR A 326 23.66 4.10 -10.49
C TYR A 326 24.67 2.96 -10.76
N ALA A 327 24.20 1.75 -10.97
CA ALA A 327 25.03 0.63 -11.42
C ALA A 327 25.38 0.71 -12.92
N GLY A 328 24.82 1.66 -13.67
CA GLY A 328 25.01 1.77 -15.12
C GLY A 328 24.27 0.67 -15.90
N TRP A 329 23.30 0.00 -15.29
CA TRP A 329 22.49 -1.03 -15.92
C TRP A 329 21.35 -0.39 -16.71
N ASN A 330 20.85 -1.12 -17.74
CA ASN A 330 19.71 -0.63 -18.51
C ASN A 330 18.45 -0.57 -17.62
N PRO A 331 17.80 0.62 -17.50
CA PRO A 331 16.58 0.81 -16.71
C PRO A 331 15.41 -0.09 -17.12
N ASP A 332 15.39 -0.61 -18.36
CA ASP A 332 14.33 -1.51 -18.84
C ASP A 332 14.24 -2.80 -18.00
N TRP A 333 15.32 -3.21 -17.35
CA TRP A 333 15.35 -4.33 -16.43
C TRP A 333 14.53 -4.10 -15.14
N PHE A 334 14.17 -2.86 -14.83
CA PHE A 334 13.42 -2.54 -13.60
C PHE A 334 12.14 -3.37 -13.45
N LYS A 335 11.35 -3.47 -14.53
CA LYS A 335 10.10 -4.25 -14.51
C LYS A 335 10.33 -5.75 -14.27
N ALA A 336 11.42 -6.31 -14.82
CA ALA A 336 11.79 -7.70 -14.58
C ALA A 336 12.22 -7.93 -13.12
N PHE A 337 13.05 -7.06 -12.56
CA PHE A 337 13.41 -7.09 -11.13
C PHE A 337 12.19 -6.99 -10.24
N LEU A 338 11.27 -6.06 -10.55
CA LEU A 338 10.01 -5.89 -9.83
C LEU A 338 9.19 -7.18 -9.80
N GLY A 339 9.05 -7.85 -10.94
CA GLY A 339 8.33 -9.12 -11.03
C GLY A 339 8.98 -10.23 -10.19
N VAL A 340 10.30 -10.36 -10.25
CA VAL A 340 11.06 -11.35 -9.47
C VAL A 340 10.93 -11.07 -7.98
N MET A 341 11.07 -9.82 -7.55
CA MET A 341 10.92 -9.43 -6.14
C MET A 341 9.51 -9.70 -5.63
N LEU A 342 8.48 -9.37 -6.41
CA LEU A 342 7.09 -9.61 -6.03
C LEU A 342 6.80 -11.11 -5.87
N LEU A 343 7.18 -11.93 -6.86
CA LEU A 343 7.00 -13.38 -6.79
C LEU A 343 7.78 -13.99 -5.63
N GLY A 344 9.02 -13.54 -5.42
CA GLY A 344 9.85 -13.98 -4.30
C GLY A 344 9.19 -13.66 -2.95
N ALA A 345 8.69 -12.43 -2.78
CA ALA A 345 8.00 -12.02 -1.55
C ALA A 345 6.72 -12.84 -1.29
N VAL A 346 5.90 -13.06 -2.33
CA VAL A 346 4.68 -13.87 -2.22
C VAL A 346 5.01 -15.32 -1.86
N LEU A 347 6.02 -15.93 -2.49
CA LEU A 347 6.43 -17.31 -2.20
C LEU A 347 6.98 -17.46 -0.78
N ILE A 348 7.80 -16.52 -0.32
CA ILE A 348 8.32 -16.50 1.05
C ILE A 348 7.16 -16.37 2.04
N ASN A 349 6.22 -15.47 1.77
CA ASN A 349 5.05 -15.24 2.64
C ASN A 349 4.17 -16.49 2.74
N LEU A 350 3.91 -17.17 1.62
CA LEU A 350 3.19 -18.44 1.57
C LEU A 350 3.91 -19.56 2.33
N TYR A 351 5.23 -19.64 2.19
CA TYR A 351 6.05 -20.63 2.89
C TYR A 351 5.98 -20.41 4.41
N VAL A 352 6.14 -19.17 4.87
CA VAL A 352 6.06 -18.81 6.30
C VAL A 352 4.68 -19.15 6.88
N GLN A 353 3.61 -18.80 6.17
CA GLN A 353 2.23 -19.11 6.60
C GLN A 353 1.99 -20.62 6.72
N ARG A 354 2.40 -21.41 5.71
CA ARG A 354 2.24 -22.88 5.75
C ARG A 354 3.03 -23.53 6.87
N THR A 355 4.18 -22.96 7.22
CA THR A 355 5.01 -23.48 8.31
C THR A 355 4.43 -23.11 9.68
N ALA A 356 3.78 -21.95 9.79
CA ALA A 356 3.11 -21.51 11.01
C ALA A 356 1.81 -22.28 11.30
N THR A 357 1.07 -22.71 10.26
CA THR A 357 -0.18 -23.49 10.42
C THR A 357 0.03 -24.99 10.60
N ARG A 358 1.21 -25.53 10.29
CA ARG A 358 1.55 -26.95 10.47
C ARG A 358 2.07 -27.27 11.88
N ARG A 359 2.22 -26.30 12.75
CA ARG A 359 2.65 -26.43 14.17
C ARG A 359 1.55 -26.01 15.13
#